data_2242f5f514ba3c097c70c19b4c73f15e
#
_entry.id   2242f5f514ba3c097c70c19b4c73f15e
#
_cell.length_a   1.000
_cell.length_b   1.000
_cell.length_c   1.000
_cell.angle_alpha   90.00
_cell.angle_beta   90.00
_cell.angle_gamma   90.00
#
_symmetry.space_group_name_H-M   'P 1'
#
loop_
_entity.id
_entity.type
_entity.pdbx_description
1 polymer ?
#
loop_
_entity_poly.entity_id
_entity_poly.type
_entity_poly.pdbx_seq_one_letter_code
_entity_poly.pdbx_strand_id
1 'polypeptide(L)'
;KYRILDMKKLVVLGMGVCMVLAFASCKSSESAYKKAYEKAKQQELAESQNTQEEAPAVEPVPVVTAPVETTPVATAPVREEKVELVSGDGLKAYSVICGSLGGKADAENLKAFLDNEGYNAKVVYNAERNMYRVAAESFDNRSDAARAKEAFKAKYPSRKDFQGAWLLYRVY
;
A
#
# COMPACT_ATOMS: atom_id res chain seq x y z
N LYS A 1 -19.37 -37.53 -42.86
CA LYS A 1 -19.15 -36.10 -43.24
C LYS A 1 -20.15 -35.14 -42.59
N TYR A 2 -21.26 -35.58 -42.00
CA TYR A 2 -22.31 -34.71 -41.43
C TYR A 2 -22.13 -34.34 -39.94
N ARG A 3 -21.28 -35.05 -39.19
CA ARG A 3 -21.07 -34.80 -37.73
C ARG A 3 -20.23 -33.59 -37.41
N ILE A 4 -19.39 -33.09 -38.32
CA ILE A 4 -18.48 -31.97 -38.08
C ILE A 4 -19.18 -30.62 -38.26
N LEU A 5 -20.21 -30.56 -39.09
CA LEU A 5 -20.98 -29.33 -39.34
C LEU A 5 -21.91 -28.96 -38.19
N ASP A 6 -22.44 -29.97 -37.46
CA ASP A 6 -23.33 -29.73 -36.32
C ASP A 6 -22.59 -29.26 -35.10
N MET A 7 -21.33 -29.70 -34.87
CA MET A 7 -20.52 -29.23 -33.78
C MET A 7 -20.11 -27.74 -33.90
N LYS A 8 -19.88 -27.26 -35.13
CA LYS A 8 -19.58 -25.84 -35.37
C LYS A 8 -20.78 -24.93 -35.10
N LYS A 9 -21.98 -25.37 -35.41
CA LYS A 9 -23.22 -24.63 -35.11
C LYS A 9 -23.54 -24.61 -33.62
N LEU A 10 -23.29 -25.71 -32.91
CA LEU A 10 -23.47 -25.80 -31.45
C LEU A 10 -22.47 -24.90 -30.69
N VAL A 11 -21.22 -24.81 -31.13
CA VAL A 11 -20.19 -23.95 -30.55
C VAL A 11 -20.55 -22.46 -30.75
N VAL A 12 -21.06 -22.09 -31.92
CA VAL A 12 -21.47 -20.70 -32.19
C VAL A 12 -22.70 -20.31 -31.37
N LEU A 13 -23.66 -21.25 -31.16
CA LEU A 13 -24.83 -21.00 -30.34
C LEU A 13 -24.47 -20.89 -28.82
N GLY A 14 -23.52 -21.72 -28.37
CA GLY A 14 -23.02 -21.69 -26.99
C GLY A 14 -22.28 -20.39 -26.63
N MET A 15 -21.54 -19.85 -27.61
CA MET A 15 -20.77 -18.61 -27.41
C MET A 15 -21.64 -17.34 -27.37
N GLY A 16 -22.81 -17.38 -28.06
CA GLY A 16 -23.77 -16.28 -28.06
C GLY A 16 -24.54 -16.12 -26.74
N VAL A 17 -24.80 -17.20 -26.02
CA VAL A 17 -25.57 -17.19 -24.76
C VAL A 17 -24.71 -16.70 -23.57
N CYS A 18 -23.40 -16.94 -23.57
CA CYS A 18 -22.52 -16.46 -22.52
C CYS A 18 -22.28 -14.95 -22.53
N MET A 19 -22.44 -14.26 -23.67
CA MET A 19 -22.25 -12.81 -23.75
C MET A 19 -23.43 -11.99 -23.21
N VAL A 20 -24.61 -12.55 -23.08
CA VAL A 20 -25.81 -11.83 -22.62
C VAL A 20 -25.91 -11.78 -21.08
N LEU A 21 -25.21 -12.67 -20.37
CA LEU A 21 -25.25 -12.73 -18.92
C LEU A 21 -24.18 -11.87 -18.19
N ALA A 22 -23.27 -11.23 -18.94
CA ALA A 22 -22.17 -10.44 -18.36
C ALA A 22 -22.51 -8.98 -18.03
N PHE A 23 -23.70 -8.48 -18.38
CA PHE A 23 -24.07 -7.07 -18.17
C PHE A 23 -25.01 -6.81 -16.98
N ALA A 24 -25.32 -7.79 -16.15
CA ALA A 24 -26.26 -7.62 -15.05
C ALA A 24 -25.64 -7.51 -13.64
N SER A 25 -24.30 -7.34 -13.51
CA SER A 25 -23.65 -7.33 -12.18
C SER A 25 -22.73 -6.13 -11.94
N CYS A 26 -23.17 -4.94 -12.25
CA CYS A 26 -22.48 -3.71 -11.82
C CYS A 26 -23.50 -2.68 -11.38
N LYS A 27 -24.17 -2.92 -10.23
CA LYS A 27 -24.85 -1.84 -9.51
C LYS A 27 -24.90 -2.16 -8.02
N SER A 28 -24.12 -1.41 -7.25
CA SER A 28 -24.18 -1.18 -5.80
C SER A 28 -22.97 -1.63 -4.96
N SER A 29 -21.90 -0.85 -5.00
CA SER A 29 -21.03 -0.71 -3.82
C SER A 29 -20.65 0.75 -3.51
N GLU A 30 -20.97 1.69 -4.40
CA GLU A 30 -20.67 3.11 -4.21
C GLU A 30 -21.61 3.82 -3.22
N SER A 31 -22.84 3.31 -3.06
CA SER A 31 -23.86 3.90 -2.18
C SER A 31 -23.65 3.57 -0.69
N ALA A 32 -23.04 2.44 -0.34
CA ALA A 32 -22.85 2.04 1.05
C ALA A 32 -21.69 2.82 1.71
N TYR A 33 -20.61 3.06 0.96
CA TYR A 33 -19.46 3.81 1.45
C TYR A 33 -19.79 5.30 1.66
N LYS A 34 -20.54 5.89 0.73
CA LYS A 34 -20.95 7.30 0.80
C LYS A 34 -21.87 7.58 1.99
N LYS A 35 -22.82 6.67 2.28
CA LYS A 35 -23.69 6.77 3.46
C LYS A 35 -22.94 6.62 4.79
N ALA A 36 -21.92 5.78 4.84
CA ALA A 36 -21.09 5.63 6.04
C ALA A 36 -20.23 6.87 6.30
N TYR A 37 -19.69 7.47 5.24
CA TYR A 37 -18.88 8.69 5.34
C TYR A 37 -19.71 9.92 5.73
N GLU A 38 -20.91 10.08 5.17
CA GLU A 38 -21.82 11.20 5.53
C GLU A 38 -22.31 11.08 6.98
N LYS A 39 -22.54 9.87 7.47
CA LYS A 39 -22.96 9.62 8.86
C LYS A 39 -21.84 9.92 9.88
N ALA A 40 -20.59 9.60 9.55
CA ALA A 40 -19.42 9.93 10.37
C ALA A 40 -19.20 11.45 10.44
N LYS A 41 -19.35 12.15 9.31
CA LYS A 41 -19.20 13.61 9.24
C LYS A 41 -20.30 14.38 9.98
N GLN A 42 -21.52 13.84 10.03
CA GLN A 42 -22.62 14.45 10.80
C GLN A 42 -22.43 14.28 12.31
N GLN A 43 -21.82 13.19 12.78
CA GLN A 43 -21.49 12.99 14.19
C GLN A 43 -20.39 13.96 14.65
N GLU A 44 -19.38 14.20 13.83
CA GLU A 44 -18.27 15.11 14.14
C GLU A 44 -18.74 16.59 14.21
N LEU A 45 -19.72 16.98 13.36
CA LEU A 45 -20.33 18.31 13.41
C LEU A 45 -21.29 18.51 14.57
N ALA A 46 -21.91 17.44 15.10
CA ALA A 46 -22.81 17.54 16.25
C ALA A 46 -22.04 17.65 17.58
N GLU A 47 -20.81 17.11 17.63
CA GLU A 47 -19.96 17.18 18.82
C GLU A 47 -19.23 18.52 18.96
N SER A 48 -19.06 19.26 17.86
CA SER A 48 -18.41 20.57 17.83
C SER A 48 -19.33 21.75 18.17
N GLN A 49 -20.63 21.54 18.38
CA GLN A 49 -21.58 22.65 18.67
C GLN A 49 -22.00 22.77 20.14
N ASN A 50 -21.47 21.96 21.02
CA ASN A 50 -21.88 21.99 22.43
C ASN A 50 -20.78 22.41 23.40
N THR A 51 -19.88 23.31 22.99
CA THR A 51 -18.98 23.97 23.96
C THR A 51 -18.71 25.41 23.51
N GLN A 52 -19.63 26.28 23.82
CA GLN A 52 -19.39 27.71 23.88
C GLN A 52 -20.24 28.26 25.03
N GLU A 53 -19.60 28.51 26.15
CA GLU A 53 -19.76 29.65 27.03
C GLU A 53 -19.21 29.31 28.42
N GLU A 54 -18.08 29.88 28.80
CA GLU A 54 -17.91 30.85 29.86
C GLU A 54 -16.41 30.97 30.22
N ALA A 55 -15.83 32.15 30.02
CA ALA A 55 -14.57 32.52 30.65
C ALA A 55 -14.88 33.16 31.99
N PRO A 56 -14.04 32.99 33.05
CA PRO A 56 -12.96 33.96 33.27
C PRO A 56 -11.65 33.42 33.91
N ALA A 57 -10.58 34.21 33.61
CA ALA A 57 -9.38 34.52 34.41
C ALA A 57 -8.47 33.43 34.99
N VAL A 58 -7.27 33.35 34.38
CA VAL A 58 -5.89 33.39 34.91
C VAL A 58 -5.51 32.55 36.13
N GLU A 59 -4.70 31.47 35.90
CA GLU A 59 -3.42 31.25 36.64
C GLU A 59 -2.60 30.15 35.89
N PRO A 60 -1.25 30.25 35.83
CA PRO A 60 -0.42 29.34 35.07
C PRO A 60 -0.18 28.05 35.87
N VAL A 61 -0.75 26.94 35.39
CA VAL A 61 -0.44 25.60 35.89
C VAL A 61 0.51 24.90 34.90
N PRO A 62 1.47 24.11 35.39
CA PRO A 62 2.56 23.56 34.56
C PRO A 62 2.02 22.62 33.51
N VAL A 63 2.57 22.79 32.32
CA VAL A 63 2.33 21.89 31.17
C VAL A 63 2.76 20.47 31.58
N VAL A 64 1.77 19.66 31.97
CA VAL A 64 1.93 18.21 31.98
C VAL A 64 1.82 17.76 30.53
N THR A 65 2.96 17.62 29.87
CA THR A 65 3.09 16.89 28.65
C THR A 65 2.58 15.47 28.92
N ALA A 66 1.34 15.18 28.53
CA ALA A 66 0.87 13.81 28.46
C ALA A 66 1.87 13.01 27.60
N PRO A 67 2.33 11.84 28.06
CA PRO A 67 3.17 10.99 27.22
C PRO A 67 2.38 10.64 25.97
N VAL A 68 2.82 11.12 24.81
CA VAL A 68 2.40 10.54 23.53
C VAL A 68 2.72 9.06 23.66
N GLU A 69 1.70 8.22 23.70
CA GLU A 69 1.87 6.76 23.58
C GLU A 69 2.66 6.49 22.32
N THR A 70 3.96 6.35 22.48
CA THR A 70 4.84 5.82 21.44
C THR A 70 4.51 4.36 21.29
N THR A 71 3.56 4.08 20.39
CA THR A 71 3.36 2.73 19.88
C THR A 71 4.71 2.16 19.46
N PRO A 72 5.01 0.86 19.71
CA PRO A 72 6.33 0.23 19.53
C PRO A 72 6.85 0.15 18.07
N VAL A 73 6.24 0.91 17.17
CA VAL A 73 6.59 1.00 15.74
C VAL A 73 7.94 1.67 15.49
N ALA A 74 8.44 2.47 16.45
CA ALA A 74 9.74 3.15 16.33
C ALA A 74 10.95 2.21 16.46
N THR A 75 10.78 0.97 16.93
CA THR A 75 11.85 0.01 17.23
C THR A 75 12.11 -1.03 16.12
N ALA A 76 11.37 -0.99 15.01
CA ALA A 76 11.60 -1.92 13.90
C ALA A 76 13.06 -1.83 13.42
N PRO A 77 13.80 -2.96 13.28
CA PRO A 77 15.17 -2.96 12.83
C PRO A 77 15.27 -2.38 11.41
N VAL A 78 16.25 -1.49 11.22
CA VAL A 78 16.54 -0.83 9.94
C VAL A 78 17.96 -1.22 9.53
N ARG A 79 18.16 -1.54 8.25
CA ARG A 79 19.48 -1.78 7.67
C ARG A 79 19.94 -0.54 6.92
N GLU A 80 21.15 -0.13 7.19
CA GLU A 80 21.80 0.96 6.47
C GLU A 80 22.50 0.38 5.25
N GLU A 81 22.18 0.90 4.08
CA GLU A 81 22.85 0.50 2.82
C GLU A 81 23.09 1.74 1.95
N LYS A 82 24.27 1.77 1.33
CA LYS A 82 24.56 2.71 0.26
C LYS A 82 23.93 2.18 -1.02
N VAL A 83 22.96 2.92 -1.55
CA VAL A 83 22.21 2.49 -2.73
C VAL A 83 22.01 3.63 -3.72
N GLU A 84 22.00 3.28 -4.99
CA GLU A 84 21.76 4.18 -6.12
C GLU A 84 20.40 3.85 -6.73
N LEU A 85 19.63 4.88 -7.09
CA LEU A 85 18.35 4.71 -7.77
C LEU A 85 18.59 4.27 -9.21
N VAL A 86 17.98 3.15 -9.60
CA VAL A 86 18.08 2.58 -10.96
C VAL A 86 16.79 2.83 -11.74
N SER A 87 15.63 2.71 -11.09
CA SER A 87 14.33 2.87 -11.74
C SER A 87 13.29 3.36 -10.74
N GLY A 88 12.33 4.14 -11.21
CA GLY A 88 11.36 4.88 -10.39
C GLY A 88 11.88 6.28 -10.05
N ASP A 89 11.13 7.00 -9.22
CA ASP A 89 11.46 8.37 -8.82
C ASP A 89 11.21 8.62 -7.32
N GLY A 90 11.68 9.77 -6.83
CA GLY A 90 11.36 10.23 -5.48
C GLY A 90 11.84 9.27 -4.37
N LEU A 91 13.03 8.67 -4.50
CA LEU A 91 13.62 7.84 -3.45
C LEU A 91 13.91 8.65 -2.21
N LYS A 92 13.31 8.28 -1.09
CA LYS A 92 13.43 8.94 0.22
C LYS A 92 14.38 8.19 1.15
N ALA A 93 14.58 8.71 2.37
CA ALA A 93 15.53 8.19 3.34
C ALA A 93 15.25 6.75 3.78
N TYR A 94 13.98 6.40 4.01
CA TYR A 94 13.57 5.08 4.46
C TYR A 94 12.76 4.38 3.37
N SER A 95 13.04 3.11 3.12
CA SER A 95 12.34 2.32 2.10
C SER A 95 11.90 0.96 2.63
N VAL A 96 10.70 0.52 2.23
CA VAL A 96 10.19 -0.83 2.49
C VAL A 96 10.71 -1.76 1.38
N ILE A 97 11.72 -2.55 1.67
CA ILE A 97 12.30 -3.49 0.72
C ILE A 97 11.54 -4.80 0.76
N CYS A 98 10.99 -5.20 -0.37
CA CYS A 98 10.23 -6.45 -0.55
C CYS A 98 10.94 -7.47 -1.43
N GLY A 99 12.03 -7.07 -2.12
CA GLY A 99 12.83 -7.98 -2.96
C GLY A 99 14.31 -7.63 -2.94
N SER A 100 15.14 -8.67 -3.05
CA SER A 100 16.60 -8.58 -3.18
C SER A 100 17.03 -9.56 -4.26
N LEU A 101 17.47 -9.05 -5.41
CA LEU A 101 17.62 -9.81 -6.65
C LEU A 101 18.99 -9.56 -7.26
N GLY A 102 19.59 -10.59 -7.87
CA GLY A 102 20.88 -10.46 -8.56
C GLY A 102 20.74 -9.85 -9.96
N GLY A 103 19.57 -10.00 -10.59
CA GLY A 103 19.30 -9.53 -11.95
C GLY A 103 18.48 -8.24 -12.00
N LYS A 104 18.88 -7.28 -12.84
CA LYS A 104 18.12 -6.05 -13.05
C LYS A 104 16.74 -6.34 -13.64
N ALA A 105 16.65 -7.26 -14.61
CA ALA A 105 15.39 -7.59 -15.28
C ALA A 105 14.35 -8.14 -14.30
N ASP A 106 14.77 -9.02 -13.38
CA ASP A 106 13.89 -9.57 -12.36
C ASP A 106 13.40 -8.49 -11.36
N ALA A 107 14.29 -7.54 -11.04
CA ALA A 107 13.95 -6.41 -10.20
C ALA A 107 12.92 -5.47 -10.86
N GLU A 108 13.08 -5.20 -12.16
CA GLU A 108 12.11 -4.41 -12.93
C GLU A 108 10.76 -5.14 -13.08
N ASN A 109 10.76 -6.46 -13.26
CA ASN A 109 9.53 -7.24 -13.29
C ASN A 109 8.78 -7.18 -11.95
N LEU A 110 9.51 -7.29 -10.84
CA LEU A 110 8.91 -7.16 -9.51
C LEU A 110 8.39 -5.73 -9.26
N LYS A 111 9.14 -4.71 -9.70
CA LYS A 111 8.68 -3.32 -9.66
C LYS A 111 7.39 -3.14 -10.43
N ALA A 112 7.32 -3.63 -11.68
CA ALA A 112 6.13 -3.53 -12.52
C ALA A 112 4.91 -4.22 -11.89
N PHE A 113 5.10 -5.37 -11.25
CA PHE A 113 4.06 -6.03 -10.47
C PHE A 113 3.54 -5.12 -9.35
N LEU A 114 4.43 -4.51 -8.58
CA LEU A 114 4.05 -3.63 -7.46
C LEU A 114 3.35 -2.34 -7.93
N ASP A 115 3.81 -1.76 -9.05
CA ASP A 115 3.16 -0.59 -9.64
C ASP A 115 1.72 -0.91 -10.07
N ASN A 116 1.48 -2.10 -10.66
CA ASN A 116 0.14 -2.58 -10.99
C ASN A 116 -0.74 -2.82 -9.75
N GLU A 117 -0.12 -3.11 -8.59
CA GLU A 117 -0.79 -3.25 -7.31
C GLU A 117 -1.04 -1.90 -6.61
N GLY A 118 -0.66 -0.77 -7.24
CA GLY A 118 -0.89 0.58 -6.77
C GLY A 118 0.22 1.16 -5.90
N TYR A 119 1.41 0.53 -5.85
CA TYR A 119 2.58 1.09 -5.18
C TYR A 119 3.35 2.03 -6.10
N ASN A 120 4.12 2.94 -5.53
CA ASN A 120 5.15 3.71 -6.26
C ASN A 120 6.50 3.02 -6.05
N ALA A 121 6.68 1.88 -6.71
CA ALA A 121 7.83 1.03 -6.48
C ALA A 121 9.11 1.57 -7.13
N LYS A 122 10.25 1.22 -6.54
CA LYS A 122 11.57 1.68 -6.96
C LYS A 122 12.55 0.52 -7.01
N VAL A 123 13.45 0.55 -7.97
CA VAL A 123 14.61 -0.34 -8.01
C VAL A 123 15.84 0.48 -7.62
N VAL A 124 16.57 0.01 -6.63
CA VAL A 124 17.86 0.57 -6.22
C VAL A 124 18.95 -0.49 -6.32
N TYR A 125 20.16 -0.08 -6.59
CA TYR A 125 21.32 -0.95 -6.69
C TYR A 125 22.27 -0.72 -5.52
N ASN A 126 22.67 -1.82 -4.88
CA ASN A 126 23.70 -1.84 -3.86
C ASN A 126 24.98 -2.42 -4.47
N ALA A 127 25.97 -1.56 -4.72
CA ALA A 127 27.24 -1.94 -5.36
C ALA A 127 28.09 -2.86 -4.47
N GLU A 128 28.08 -2.65 -3.16
CA GLU A 128 28.87 -3.45 -2.21
C GLU A 128 28.43 -4.92 -2.19
N ARG A 129 27.11 -5.16 -2.36
CA ARG A 129 26.53 -6.50 -2.36
C ARG A 129 26.27 -7.05 -3.76
N ASN A 130 26.49 -6.22 -4.79
CA ASN A 130 26.16 -6.52 -6.18
C ASN A 130 24.71 -7.04 -6.34
N MET A 131 23.74 -6.31 -5.75
CA MET A 131 22.33 -6.71 -5.72
C MET A 131 21.39 -5.54 -6.00
N TYR A 132 20.31 -5.86 -6.67
CA TYR A 132 19.15 -4.96 -6.82
C TYR A 132 18.19 -5.14 -5.66
N ARG A 133 17.75 -4.04 -5.03
CA ARG A 133 16.71 -4.01 -4.05
C ARG A 133 15.45 -3.43 -4.67
N VAL A 134 14.31 -4.05 -4.43
CA VAL A 134 13.02 -3.52 -4.86
C VAL A 134 12.31 -2.97 -3.63
N ALA A 135 12.09 -1.66 -3.65
CA ALA A 135 11.33 -0.94 -2.64
C ALA A 135 9.88 -0.82 -3.10
N ALA A 136 8.94 -1.28 -2.30
CA ALA A 136 7.52 -1.05 -2.57
C ALA A 136 7.17 0.43 -2.41
N GLU A 137 7.67 1.06 -1.35
CA GLU A 137 7.46 2.49 -1.05
C GLU A 137 8.66 3.08 -0.32
N SER A 138 8.77 4.41 -0.32
CA SER A 138 9.80 5.13 0.45
C SER A 138 9.23 6.34 1.19
N PHE A 139 9.84 6.67 2.34
CA PHE A 139 9.35 7.63 3.33
C PHE A 139 10.48 8.49 3.87
N ASP A 140 10.14 9.68 4.34
CA ASP A 140 11.11 10.59 4.96
C ASP A 140 11.44 10.18 6.40
N ASN A 141 10.52 9.49 7.09
CA ASN A 141 10.70 9.08 8.47
C ASN A 141 10.52 7.57 8.68
N ARG A 142 11.17 7.06 9.73
CA ARG A 142 11.21 5.64 10.08
C ARG A 142 9.85 5.08 10.51
N SER A 143 9.05 5.87 11.22
CA SER A 143 7.77 5.40 11.77
C SER A 143 6.75 5.11 10.67
N ASP A 144 6.69 5.97 9.64
CA ASP A 144 5.81 5.75 8.48
C ASP A 144 6.27 4.54 7.67
N ALA A 145 7.58 4.41 7.45
CA ALA A 145 8.14 3.24 6.77
C ALA A 145 7.84 1.93 7.54
N ALA A 146 7.91 1.96 8.87
CA ALA A 146 7.61 0.78 9.70
C ALA A 146 6.13 0.39 9.61
N ARG A 147 5.20 1.36 9.67
CA ARG A 147 3.76 1.12 9.49
C ARG A 147 3.46 0.57 8.09
N ALA A 148 4.04 1.16 7.06
CA ALA A 148 3.88 0.71 5.68
C ALA A 148 4.41 -0.71 5.48
N LYS A 149 5.54 -1.08 6.10
CA LYS A 149 6.06 -2.45 6.07
C LYS A 149 5.07 -3.46 6.65
N GLU A 150 4.47 -3.17 7.79
CA GLU A 150 3.49 -4.09 8.40
C GLU A 150 2.21 -4.15 7.54
N ALA A 151 1.73 -3.03 7.00
CA ALA A 151 0.60 -3.00 6.09
C ALA A 151 0.88 -3.80 4.80
N PHE A 152 2.09 -3.68 4.24
CA PHE A 152 2.53 -4.46 3.09
C PHE A 152 2.49 -5.97 3.36
N LYS A 153 3.04 -6.42 4.50
CA LYS A 153 2.98 -7.83 4.89
C LYS A 153 1.55 -8.32 5.08
N ALA A 154 0.71 -7.52 5.71
CA ALA A 154 -0.70 -7.85 5.95
C ALA A 154 -1.51 -7.98 4.64
N LYS A 155 -1.17 -7.18 3.61
CA LYS A 155 -1.81 -7.27 2.28
C LYS A 155 -1.48 -8.60 1.56
N TYR A 156 -0.30 -9.17 1.84
CA TYR A 156 0.18 -10.38 1.13
C TYR A 156 0.50 -11.54 2.08
N PRO A 157 -0.44 -12.04 2.87
CA PRO A 157 -0.17 -13.06 3.90
C PRO A 157 0.32 -14.38 3.31
N SER A 158 -0.06 -14.72 2.09
CA SER A 158 0.30 -15.94 1.39
C SER A 158 1.67 -15.88 0.67
N ARG A 159 2.22 -14.68 0.49
CA ARG A 159 3.48 -14.45 -0.21
C ARG A 159 4.65 -14.50 0.77
N LYS A 160 5.29 -15.69 0.88
CA LYS A 160 6.42 -15.90 1.81
C LYS A 160 7.61 -14.97 1.53
N ASP A 161 7.85 -14.64 0.26
CA ASP A 161 8.85 -13.68 -0.17
C ASP A 161 8.58 -12.28 0.41
N PHE A 162 7.34 -11.83 0.39
CA PHE A 162 6.94 -10.53 0.90
C PHE A 162 6.85 -10.47 2.43
N GLN A 163 6.66 -11.63 3.11
CA GLN A 163 6.74 -11.69 4.56
C GLN A 163 8.15 -11.39 5.08
N GLY A 164 9.17 -11.56 4.24
CA GLY A 164 10.54 -11.16 4.50
C GLY A 164 10.84 -9.67 4.34
N ALA A 165 9.84 -8.81 4.07
CA ALA A 165 10.05 -7.37 3.87
C ALA A 165 10.72 -6.71 5.09
N TRP A 166 11.66 -5.79 4.82
CA TRP A 166 12.48 -5.13 5.83
C TRP A 166 12.67 -3.63 5.51
N LEU A 167 13.22 -2.86 6.44
CA LEU A 167 13.46 -1.44 6.26
C LEU A 167 14.91 -1.17 5.88
N LEU A 168 15.09 -0.38 4.82
CA LEU A 168 16.36 0.18 4.39
C LEU A 168 16.40 1.66 4.78
N TYR A 169 17.51 2.10 5.38
CA TYR A 169 17.90 3.49 5.48
C TYR A 169 19.02 3.77 4.47
N ARG A 170 18.79 4.76 3.60
CA ARG A 170 19.76 5.14 2.58
C ARG A 170 20.85 5.98 3.18
N VAL A 171 22.10 5.50 3.12
CA VAL A 171 23.30 6.29 3.39
C VAL A 171 23.89 6.84 2.08
N TYR A 172 24.52 8.00 2.12
CA TYR A 172 25.08 8.72 0.97
C TYR A 172 26.58 8.51 0.84
#